data_c155383bcf19d6d6fe7ce383144d5b26
#
_entry.id   c155383bcf19d6d6fe7ce383144d5b26
#
_cell.length_a   1.000
_cell.length_b   1.000
_cell.length_c   1.000
_cell.angle_alpha   90.00
_cell.angle_beta   90.00
_cell.angle_gamma   90.00
#
_symmetry.space_group_name_H-M   'P 1'
#
loop_
_entity.id
_entity.type
_entity.pdbx_description
1 polymer ?
#
loop_
_entity_poly.entity_id
_entity_poly.type
_entity_poly.pdbx_seq_one_letter_code
_entity_poly.pdbx_strand_id
1 'polypeptide(L)'
;SPPPPPLLPFAGEALALRLPGPPRLVLGFALDALREADEQTLQAFAELLGDRSPGGLLAALGEQGLGESAALRVVHRDARQALLALTFELFDGSATAALEAAFFDWLGALRDDAASLLAARRPLLAEPTAPLERLRQRVLGLPAEIRPACLDALRADRCLRLHLDSELDGAEARWSAGFRLSVAPVAAAPPLTAQRHAWRFELPSPPSAAAEGALFLRWRFPGVPVRSRFLALRQALRPLCGQARLGGVEMGLEALGEDWSLSLLGPRDRLEA
;
A
#
# COMPACT_ATOMS: atom_id res chain seq x y z
N SER A 1 -17.26 17.87 -28.13
CA SER A 1 -15.81 17.80 -27.90
C SER A 1 -15.30 16.42 -28.27
N PRO A 2 -14.12 16.27 -28.89
CA PRO A 2 -13.51 14.97 -29.05
C PRO A 2 -13.27 14.31 -27.71
N PRO A 3 -13.27 12.95 -27.62
CA PRO A 3 -12.94 12.27 -26.40
C PRO A 3 -11.51 12.65 -25.97
N PRO A 4 -11.22 12.75 -24.65
CA PRO A 4 -9.87 13.00 -24.19
C PRO A 4 -8.96 11.85 -24.64
N PRO A 5 -7.67 12.10 -24.88
CA PRO A 5 -6.71 11.05 -25.18
C PRO A 5 -6.65 10.06 -24.01
N PRO A 6 -6.35 8.79 -24.27
CA PRO A 6 -6.20 7.80 -23.19
C PRO A 6 -5.03 8.19 -22.28
N LEU A 7 -5.22 8.01 -20.95
CA LEU A 7 -4.19 8.34 -19.95
C LEU A 7 -2.95 7.46 -20.09
N LEU A 8 -3.12 6.21 -20.49
CA LEU A 8 -2.04 5.25 -20.71
C LEU A 8 -2.09 4.73 -22.16
N PRO A 9 -1.56 5.49 -23.12
CA PRO A 9 -1.48 5.00 -24.50
C PRO A 9 -0.54 3.80 -24.65
N PHE A 10 0.30 3.52 -23.63
CA PHE A 10 1.29 2.46 -23.59
C PHE A 10 0.89 1.35 -22.62
N ALA A 11 -0.40 1.09 -22.40
CA ALA A 11 -0.86 -0.01 -21.57
C ALA A 11 -0.28 -1.34 -22.08
N GLY A 12 0.25 -2.14 -21.13
CA GLY A 12 0.94 -3.39 -21.43
C GLY A 12 2.44 -3.24 -21.71
N GLU A 13 2.96 -2.03 -21.87
CA GLU A 13 4.38 -1.77 -22.08
C GLU A 13 5.17 -1.71 -20.77
N ALA A 14 6.49 -1.85 -20.88
CA ALA A 14 7.44 -1.70 -19.80
C ALA A 14 8.48 -0.65 -20.15
N LEU A 15 8.81 0.19 -19.17
CA LEU A 15 9.87 1.20 -19.24
C LEU A 15 10.83 1.03 -18.07
N ALA A 16 12.12 1.23 -18.30
CA ALA A 16 13.12 1.26 -17.26
C ALA A 16 13.76 2.65 -17.20
N LEU A 17 13.75 3.26 -16.03
CA LEU A 17 14.29 4.60 -15.82
C LEU A 17 15.38 4.58 -14.77
N ARG A 18 16.56 5.07 -15.12
CA ARG A 18 17.64 5.26 -14.17
C ARG A 18 17.35 6.49 -13.31
N LEU A 19 17.03 6.26 -12.04
CA LEU A 19 16.75 7.30 -11.06
C LEU A 19 17.48 7.02 -9.75
N PRO A 20 17.97 8.06 -9.04
CA PRO A 20 18.56 7.87 -7.72
C PRO A 20 17.55 7.30 -6.71
N GLY A 21 18.01 6.41 -5.84
CA GLY A 21 17.24 5.84 -4.75
C GLY A 21 17.14 4.33 -4.81
N PRO A 22 16.35 3.71 -3.90
CA PRO A 22 16.15 2.28 -3.90
C PRO A 22 15.41 1.82 -5.16
N PRO A 23 15.64 0.59 -5.62
CA PRO A 23 14.94 0.05 -6.78
C PRO A 23 13.43 -0.04 -6.51
N ARG A 24 12.62 0.30 -7.52
CA ARG A 24 11.15 0.32 -7.42
C ARG A 24 10.51 -0.22 -8.67
N LEU A 25 9.41 -0.93 -8.46
CA LEU A 25 8.46 -1.26 -9.52
C LEU A 25 7.21 -0.38 -9.35
N VAL A 26 6.82 0.33 -10.40
CA VAL A 26 5.56 1.08 -10.43
C VAL A 26 4.65 0.45 -11.48
N LEU A 27 3.46 0.05 -11.06
CA LEU A 27 2.40 -0.44 -11.94
C LEU A 27 1.36 0.66 -12.11
N GLY A 28 1.23 1.18 -13.33
CA GLY A 28 0.27 2.22 -13.69
C GLY A 28 -1.00 1.63 -14.31
N PHE A 29 -2.18 2.04 -13.83
CA PHE A 29 -3.48 1.56 -14.33
C PHE A 29 -4.37 2.75 -14.68
N ALA A 30 -4.88 2.75 -15.92
CA ALA A 30 -5.94 3.66 -16.32
C ALA A 30 -7.30 3.08 -15.92
N LEU A 31 -8.11 3.91 -15.29
CA LEU A 31 -9.47 3.62 -14.88
C LEU A 31 -10.43 4.60 -15.58
N ASP A 32 -11.68 4.18 -15.73
CA ASP A 32 -12.77 5.10 -15.98
C ASP A 32 -12.93 6.08 -14.80
N ALA A 33 -13.85 7.04 -14.92
CA ALA A 33 -14.09 8.03 -13.86
C ALA A 33 -14.30 7.37 -12.49
N LEU A 34 -13.49 7.76 -11.52
CA LEU A 34 -13.64 7.32 -10.15
C LEU A 34 -14.83 8.02 -9.49
N ARG A 35 -15.73 7.23 -8.94
CA ARG A 35 -16.82 7.68 -8.07
C ARG A 35 -16.33 7.72 -6.61
N GLU A 36 -17.08 8.36 -5.76
CA GLU A 36 -16.74 8.44 -4.34
C GLU A 36 -16.68 7.06 -3.65
N ALA A 37 -17.57 6.15 -4.03
CA ALA A 37 -17.54 4.76 -3.56
C ALA A 37 -16.26 4.00 -3.99
N ASP A 38 -15.73 4.32 -5.17
CA ASP A 38 -14.48 3.73 -5.66
C ASP A 38 -13.28 4.22 -4.86
N GLU A 39 -13.27 5.47 -4.40
CA GLU A 39 -12.21 6.01 -3.53
C GLU A 39 -12.13 5.25 -2.21
N GLN A 40 -13.27 4.98 -1.58
CA GLN A 40 -13.28 4.19 -0.34
C GLN A 40 -12.83 2.75 -0.57
N THR A 41 -13.22 2.16 -1.70
CA THR A 41 -12.73 0.85 -2.10
C THR A 41 -11.20 0.85 -2.27
N LEU A 42 -10.65 1.86 -2.95
CA LEU A 42 -9.21 2.01 -3.12
C LEU A 42 -8.48 2.28 -1.80
N GLN A 43 -9.08 3.00 -0.86
CA GLN A 43 -8.53 3.18 0.48
C GLN A 43 -8.48 1.86 1.25
N ALA A 44 -9.59 1.09 1.26
CA ALA A 44 -9.62 -0.23 1.89
C ALA A 44 -8.63 -1.20 1.22
N PHE A 45 -8.51 -1.14 -0.10
CA PHE A 45 -7.51 -1.89 -0.86
C PHE A 45 -6.08 -1.50 -0.48
N ALA A 46 -5.80 -0.20 -0.32
CA ALA A 46 -4.48 0.27 0.13
C ALA A 46 -4.12 -0.21 1.54
N GLU A 47 -5.10 -0.32 2.44
CA GLU A 47 -4.92 -0.91 3.77
C GLU A 47 -4.54 -2.40 3.68
N LEU A 48 -5.23 -3.18 2.82
CA LEU A 48 -4.88 -4.58 2.58
C LEU A 48 -3.51 -4.74 1.93
N LEU A 49 -3.20 -3.86 0.97
CA LEU A 49 -1.91 -3.84 0.28
C LEU A 49 -0.75 -3.55 1.25
N GLY A 50 -0.97 -2.66 2.23
CA GLY A 50 -0.01 -2.28 3.26
C GLY A 50 0.07 -3.23 4.45
N ASP A 51 -0.80 -4.24 4.51
CA ASP A 51 -0.88 -5.19 5.62
C ASP A 51 0.35 -6.11 5.65
N ARG A 52 0.97 -6.22 6.83
CA ARG A 52 2.16 -7.06 7.08
C ARG A 52 1.84 -8.30 7.91
N SER A 53 0.57 -8.62 8.08
CA SER A 53 0.14 -9.82 8.80
C SER A 53 0.64 -11.08 8.08
N PRO A 54 0.96 -12.15 8.82
CA PRO A 54 1.41 -13.40 8.25
C PRO A 54 0.45 -13.95 7.19
N GLY A 55 0.97 -14.29 6.02
CA GLY A 55 0.17 -14.74 4.87
C GLY A 55 -0.39 -13.62 3.99
N GLY A 56 -0.21 -12.34 4.37
CA GLY A 56 -0.49 -11.19 3.52
C GLY A 56 0.61 -10.92 2.49
N LEU A 57 0.33 -10.02 1.53
CA LEU A 57 1.25 -9.73 0.43
C LEU A 57 2.63 -9.27 0.92
N LEU A 58 2.69 -8.23 1.77
CA LEU A 58 3.97 -7.67 2.20
C LEU A 58 4.78 -8.62 3.08
N ALA A 59 4.12 -9.50 3.86
CA ALA A 59 4.81 -10.53 4.60
C ALA A 59 5.50 -11.52 3.65
N ALA A 60 4.76 -12.02 2.65
CA ALA A 60 5.28 -12.96 1.65
C ALA A 60 6.41 -12.33 0.80
N LEU A 61 6.27 -11.06 0.38
CA LEU A 61 7.32 -10.36 -0.35
C LEU A 61 8.60 -10.21 0.48
N GLY A 62 8.46 -9.89 1.77
CA GLY A 62 9.57 -9.79 2.72
C GLY A 62 10.27 -11.13 2.96
N GLU A 63 9.52 -12.21 3.19
CA GLU A 63 10.04 -13.56 3.38
C GLU A 63 10.80 -14.08 2.15
N GLN A 64 10.37 -13.71 0.95
CA GLN A 64 11.03 -14.07 -0.30
C GLN A 64 12.17 -13.11 -0.68
N GLY A 65 12.42 -12.07 0.09
CA GLY A 65 13.45 -11.06 -0.23
C GLY A 65 13.13 -10.23 -1.47
N LEU A 66 11.88 -10.08 -1.86
CA LEU A 66 11.47 -9.36 -3.07
C LEU A 66 11.26 -7.87 -2.84
N GLY A 67 10.68 -7.50 -1.69
CA GLY A 67 10.39 -6.10 -1.40
C GLY A 67 9.82 -5.88 -0.01
N GLU A 68 9.79 -4.62 0.42
CA GLU A 68 9.43 -4.28 1.80
C GLU A 68 8.22 -3.35 1.93
N SER A 69 7.82 -2.69 0.86
CA SER A 69 6.72 -1.73 0.91
C SER A 69 5.90 -1.71 -0.36
N ALA A 70 4.63 -1.38 -0.21
CA ALA A 70 3.72 -1.12 -1.29
C ALA A 70 2.87 0.12 -0.98
N ALA A 71 2.62 0.94 -1.97
CA ALA A 71 1.80 2.14 -1.85
C ALA A 71 0.91 2.32 -3.07
N LEU A 72 -0.36 2.65 -2.84
CA LEU A 72 -1.33 3.02 -3.88
C LEU A 72 -1.50 4.54 -3.88
N ARG A 73 -1.49 5.13 -5.06
CA ARG A 73 -1.78 6.56 -5.24
C ARG A 73 -2.67 6.78 -6.46
N VAL A 74 -3.62 7.71 -6.33
CA VAL A 74 -4.32 8.30 -7.46
C VAL A 74 -3.44 9.45 -7.97
N VAL A 75 -2.82 9.27 -9.15
CA VAL A 75 -1.84 10.24 -9.71
C VAL A 75 -2.55 11.30 -10.53
N HIS A 76 -3.66 10.91 -11.15
CA HIS A 76 -4.51 11.81 -11.92
C HIS A 76 -5.97 11.41 -11.74
N ARG A 77 -6.87 12.40 -11.75
CA ARG A 77 -8.31 12.20 -11.74
C ARG A 77 -9.00 13.37 -12.43
N ASP A 78 -9.91 13.05 -13.31
CA ASP A 78 -10.88 14.00 -13.84
C ASP A 78 -12.29 13.40 -13.89
N ALA A 79 -13.23 14.05 -14.53
CA ALA A 79 -14.62 13.61 -14.60
C ALA A 79 -14.84 12.34 -15.45
N ARG A 80 -13.85 11.89 -16.22
CA ARG A 80 -13.99 10.80 -17.18
C ARG A 80 -13.01 9.65 -16.95
N GLN A 81 -11.87 9.92 -16.32
CA GLN A 81 -10.81 8.94 -16.18
C GLN A 81 -9.94 9.22 -14.96
N ALA A 82 -9.27 8.20 -14.49
CA ALA A 82 -8.29 8.28 -13.41
C ALA A 82 -7.06 7.42 -13.72
N LEU A 83 -5.92 7.80 -13.14
CA LEU A 83 -4.68 7.06 -13.21
C LEU A 83 -4.26 6.67 -11.80
N LEU A 84 -4.15 5.36 -11.58
CA LEU A 84 -3.59 4.79 -10.36
C LEU A 84 -2.14 4.41 -10.58
N ALA A 85 -1.32 4.58 -9.55
CA ALA A 85 0.03 4.05 -9.48
C ALA A 85 0.18 3.21 -8.22
N LEU A 86 0.54 1.94 -8.38
CA LEU A 86 1.03 1.08 -7.32
C LEU A 86 2.55 1.09 -7.36
N THR A 87 3.16 1.51 -6.26
CA THR A 87 4.62 1.58 -6.13
C THR A 87 5.08 0.55 -5.12
N PHE A 88 5.99 -0.32 -5.52
CA PHE A 88 6.67 -1.28 -4.66
C PHE A 88 8.14 -0.90 -4.53
N GLU A 89 8.67 -0.91 -3.31
CA GLU A 89 10.11 -0.81 -3.06
C GLU A 89 10.69 -2.21 -2.98
N LEU A 90 11.69 -2.48 -3.82
CA LEU A 90 12.35 -3.77 -3.92
C LEU A 90 13.64 -3.77 -3.08
N PHE A 91 14.06 -4.96 -2.65
CA PHE A 91 15.41 -5.12 -2.09
C PHE A 91 16.48 -5.19 -3.19
N ASP A 92 16.11 -5.74 -4.35
CA ASP A 92 16.96 -5.88 -5.52
C ASP A 92 16.17 -5.57 -6.80
N GLY A 93 16.73 -4.77 -7.69
CA GLY A 93 16.14 -4.40 -8.97
C GLY A 93 15.84 -5.59 -9.91
N SER A 94 16.52 -6.71 -9.75
CA SER A 94 16.28 -7.95 -10.52
C SER A 94 14.96 -8.64 -10.14
N ALA A 95 14.37 -8.33 -8.98
CA ALA A 95 13.19 -9.00 -8.44
C ALA A 95 11.84 -8.53 -9.04
N THR A 96 11.84 -7.60 -10.00
CA THR A 96 10.61 -6.98 -10.54
C THR A 96 9.58 -7.99 -11.06
N ALA A 97 10.01 -8.99 -11.84
CA ALA A 97 9.10 -9.98 -12.43
C ALA A 97 8.48 -10.91 -11.36
N ALA A 98 9.28 -11.34 -10.38
CA ALA A 98 8.82 -12.19 -9.29
C ALA A 98 7.81 -11.43 -8.40
N LEU A 99 8.09 -10.17 -8.08
CA LEU A 99 7.20 -9.33 -7.30
C LEU A 99 5.88 -9.08 -8.05
N GLU A 100 5.94 -8.76 -9.34
CA GLU A 100 4.76 -8.58 -10.16
C GLU A 100 3.87 -9.83 -10.19
N ALA A 101 4.49 -11.01 -10.36
CA ALA A 101 3.79 -12.30 -10.33
C ALA A 101 3.08 -12.51 -8.99
N ALA A 102 3.78 -12.29 -7.86
CA ALA A 102 3.21 -12.42 -6.53
C ALA A 102 2.04 -11.45 -6.30
N PHE A 103 2.17 -10.21 -6.76
CA PHE A 103 1.11 -9.21 -6.65
C PHE A 103 -0.16 -9.61 -7.42
N PHE A 104 -0.04 -10.05 -8.69
CA PHE A 104 -1.22 -10.44 -9.47
C PHE A 104 -1.84 -11.75 -8.99
N ASP A 105 -1.06 -12.69 -8.45
CA ASP A 105 -1.57 -13.89 -7.80
C ASP A 105 -2.36 -13.52 -6.53
N TRP A 106 -1.81 -12.65 -5.67
CA TRP A 106 -2.50 -12.12 -4.50
C TRP A 106 -3.78 -11.36 -4.86
N LEU A 107 -3.73 -10.51 -5.89
CA LEU A 107 -4.89 -9.76 -6.37
C LEU A 107 -5.98 -10.68 -6.92
N GLY A 108 -5.60 -11.79 -7.56
CA GLY A 108 -6.52 -12.85 -7.98
C GLY A 108 -7.27 -13.45 -6.80
N ALA A 109 -6.53 -13.89 -5.77
CA ALA A 109 -7.12 -14.43 -4.54
C ALA A 109 -7.99 -13.40 -3.79
N LEU A 110 -7.58 -12.13 -3.77
CA LEU A 110 -8.38 -11.07 -3.17
C LEU A 110 -9.73 -10.91 -3.87
N ARG A 111 -9.78 -11.01 -5.20
CA ARG A 111 -11.02 -10.81 -5.97
C ARG A 111 -12.11 -11.81 -5.66
N ASP A 112 -11.75 -13.03 -5.27
CA ASP A 112 -12.72 -14.09 -4.94
C ASP A 112 -13.60 -13.68 -3.75
N ASP A 113 -13.06 -12.91 -2.79
CA ASP A 113 -13.77 -12.45 -1.59
C ASP A 113 -13.73 -10.92 -1.38
N ALA A 114 -13.44 -10.16 -2.44
CA ALA A 114 -13.12 -8.72 -2.34
C ALA A 114 -14.19 -7.89 -1.61
N ALA A 115 -15.47 -8.13 -1.89
CA ALA A 115 -16.57 -7.38 -1.27
C ALA A 115 -16.57 -7.54 0.25
N SER A 116 -16.40 -8.76 0.74
CA SER A 116 -16.38 -9.09 2.16
C SER A 116 -15.14 -8.52 2.86
N LEU A 117 -13.97 -8.77 2.27
CA LEU A 117 -12.68 -8.34 2.83
C LEU A 117 -12.55 -6.82 2.91
N LEU A 118 -12.90 -6.11 1.84
CA LEU A 118 -12.83 -4.65 1.79
C LEU A 118 -13.88 -4.02 2.71
N ALA A 119 -15.11 -4.58 2.77
CA ALA A 119 -16.13 -4.11 3.69
C ALA A 119 -15.72 -4.29 5.15
N ALA A 120 -15.07 -5.41 5.50
CA ALA A 120 -14.55 -5.65 6.84
C ALA A 120 -13.43 -4.67 7.24
N ARG A 121 -12.60 -4.22 6.29
CA ARG A 121 -11.54 -3.23 6.52
C ARG A 121 -12.05 -1.78 6.61
N ARG A 122 -13.26 -1.51 6.16
CA ARG A 122 -13.84 -0.15 6.18
C ARG A 122 -13.84 0.53 7.55
N PRO A 123 -14.15 -0.15 8.67
CA PRO A 123 -14.08 0.48 9.99
C PRO A 123 -12.68 1.01 10.35
N LEU A 124 -11.62 0.40 9.82
CA LEU A 124 -10.24 0.87 10.04
C LEU A 124 -9.94 2.20 9.33
N LEU A 125 -10.77 2.58 8.35
CA LEU A 125 -10.69 3.85 7.63
C LEU A 125 -11.58 4.91 8.26
N ALA A 126 -12.48 4.51 9.14
CA ALA A 126 -13.70 5.23 9.46
C ALA A 126 -13.63 6.07 10.73
N GLU A 127 -12.53 6.72 11.08
CA GLU A 127 -12.71 7.94 11.87
C GLU A 127 -11.58 8.94 11.60
N PRO A 128 -11.81 9.89 10.70
CA PRO A 128 -10.92 11.02 10.66
C PRO A 128 -10.98 11.71 12.03
N THR A 129 -9.83 11.82 12.67
CA THR A 129 -9.66 12.50 13.96
C THR A 129 -10.06 13.98 13.88
N ALA A 130 -10.06 14.58 12.68
CA ALA A 130 -10.44 15.94 12.44
C ALA A 130 -11.98 16.13 12.44
N PRO A 131 -12.56 16.96 13.31
CA PRO A 131 -14.01 17.17 13.38
C PRO A 131 -14.65 17.63 12.06
N LEU A 132 -13.94 18.44 11.29
CA LEU A 132 -14.39 18.93 9.98
C LEU A 132 -14.53 17.79 8.96
N GLU A 133 -13.59 16.84 8.95
CA GLU A 133 -13.66 15.71 8.05
C GLU A 133 -14.79 14.75 8.43
N ARG A 134 -15.03 14.54 9.72
CA ARG A 134 -16.22 13.80 10.19
C ARG A 134 -17.53 14.47 9.76
N LEU A 135 -17.61 15.79 9.85
CA LEU A 135 -18.78 16.54 9.39
C LEU A 135 -18.97 16.40 7.88
N ARG A 136 -17.89 16.55 7.12
CA ARG A 136 -17.89 16.37 5.67
C ARG A 136 -18.38 14.99 5.26
N GLN A 137 -17.86 13.93 5.88
CA GLN A 137 -18.31 12.56 5.63
C GLN A 137 -19.80 12.38 5.91
N ARG A 138 -20.31 12.93 7.02
CA ARG A 138 -21.74 12.88 7.34
C ARG A 138 -22.60 13.63 6.32
N VAL A 139 -22.18 14.82 5.92
CA VAL A 139 -22.89 15.64 4.92
C VAL A 139 -22.93 14.95 3.56
N LEU A 140 -21.87 14.26 3.19
CA LEU A 140 -21.75 13.53 1.93
C LEU A 140 -22.39 12.12 1.99
N GLY A 141 -22.96 11.71 3.13
CA GLY A 141 -23.54 10.38 3.30
C GLY A 141 -22.50 9.24 3.32
N LEU A 142 -21.26 9.56 3.70
CA LEU A 142 -20.20 8.58 3.82
C LEU A 142 -20.26 7.87 5.20
N PRO A 143 -19.87 6.62 5.26
CA PRO A 143 -19.14 5.84 4.27
C PRO A 143 -20.03 5.28 3.16
N ALA A 144 -19.63 5.48 1.91
CA ALA A 144 -20.30 4.91 0.76
C ALA A 144 -20.15 3.38 0.70
N GLU A 145 -20.96 2.73 -0.12
CA GLU A 145 -20.86 1.30 -0.38
C GLU A 145 -19.52 0.94 -1.03
N ILE A 146 -18.90 -0.15 -0.58
CA ILE A 146 -17.70 -0.70 -1.21
C ILE A 146 -18.06 -1.28 -2.58
N ARG A 147 -17.31 -0.91 -3.61
CA ARG A 147 -17.49 -1.36 -5.00
C ARG A 147 -16.25 -2.05 -5.53
N PRO A 148 -16.09 -3.35 -5.33
CA PRO A 148 -14.90 -4.09 -5.76
C PRO A 148 -14.64 -4.04 -7.26
N ALA A 149 -15.65 -3.76 -8.09
CA ALA A 149 -15.52 -3.71 -9.55
C ALA A 149 -14.45 -2.74 -10.06
N CYS A 150 -14.08 -1.69 -9.30
CA CYS A 150 -12.97 -0.82 -9.69
C CYS A 150 -11.61 -1.56 -9.70
N LEU A 151 -11.48 -2.68 -8.96
CA LEU A 151 -10.28 -3.52 -8.95
C LEU A 151 -10.16 -4.41 -10.19
N ASP A 152 -11.24 -4.60 -10.96
CA ASP A 152 -11.23 -5.39 -12.20
C ASP A 152 -10.36 -4.75 -13.29
N ALA A 153 -10.15 -3.44 -13.19
CA ALA A 153 -9.27 -2.71 -14.08
C ALA A 153 -7.77 -2.94 -13.78
N LEU A 154 -7.41 -3.47 -12.61
CA LEU A 154 -6.01 -3.72 -12.21
C LEU A 154 -5.48 -5.01 -12.84
N ARG A 155 -5.35 -5.04 -14.16
CA ARG A 155 -4.97 -6.23 -14.93
C ARG A 155 -3.55 -6.14 -15.45
N ALA A 156 -2.85 -7.29 -15.45
CA ALA A 156 -1.47 -7.39 -15.90
C ALA A 156 -1.30 -7.02 -17.40
N ASP A 157 -2.30 -7.34 -18.23
CA ASP A 157 -2.29 -7.04 -19.67
C ASP A 157 -2.57 -5.56 -20.00
N ARG A 158 -3.01 -4.77 -19.01
CA ARG A 158 -3.38 -3.36 -19.17
C ARG A 158 -2.56 -2.40 -18.32
N CYS A 159 -1.58 -2.88 -17.58
CA CYS A 159 -0.74 -1.99 -16.78
C CYS A 159 0.49 -1.50 -17.55
N LEU A 160 0.87 -0.26 -17.30
CA LEU A 160 2.19 0.26 -17.60
C LEU A 160 3.14 -0.14 -16.49
N ARG A 161 4.29 -0.71 -16.84
CA ARG A 161 5.35 -1.10 -15.89
C ARG A 161 6.47 -0.09 -15.94
N LEU A 162 6.81 0.49 -14.79
CA LEU A 162 7.99 1.35 -14.68
C LEU A 162 8.95 0.70 -13.69
N HIS A 163 10.10 0.28 -14.19
CA HIS A 163 11.22 -0.12 -13.36
C HIS A 163 12.11 1.10 -13.11
N LEU A 164 12.28 1.48 -11.85
CA LEU A 164 13.09 2.61 -11.42
C LEU A 164 14.26 2.07 -10.62
N ASP A 165 15.49 2.32 -11.08
CA ASP A 165 16.69 1.87 -10.40
C ASP A 165 17.88 2.79 -10.71
N SER A 166 18.78 2.98 -9.75
CA SER A 166 20.00 3.76 -9.92
C SER A 166 21.10 3.03 -10.70
N GLU A 167 21.06 1.70 -10.75
CA GLU A 167 22.10 0.84 -11.29
C GLU A 167 21.80 0.30 -12.70
N LEU A 168 20.73 0.79 -13.35
CA LEU A 168 20.37 0.35 -14.70
C LEU A 168 21.47 0.72 -15.72
N ASP A 169 21.97 -0.29 -16.42
CA ASP A 169 22.97 -0.14 -17.47
C ASP A 169 22.34 0.29 -18.81
N GLY A 170 23.18 0.89 -19.66
CA GLY A 170 22.76 1.26 -21.03
C GLY A 170 21.72 2.35 -21.10
N ALA A 171 21.52 3.12 -20.04
CA ALA A 171 20.52 4.19 -20.02
C ALA A 171 20.92 5.36 -20.92
N GLU A 172 20.02 5.71 -21.84
CA GLU A 172 20.14 6.84 -22.75
C GLU A 172 19.29 8.02 -22.31
N ALA A 173 19.79 9.23 -22.55
CA ALA A 173 19.04 10.44 -22.24
C ALA A 173 17.91 10.66 -23.26
N ARG A 174 16.67 10.77 -22.78
CA ARG A 174 15.49 11.15 -23.57
C ARG A 174 14.81 12.37 -22.96
N TRP A 175 14.30 13.25 -23.78
CA TRP A 175 13.50 14.38 -23.33
C TRP A 175 12.02 14.03 -23.39
N SER A 176 11.31 14.25 -22.29
CA SER A 176 9.86 14.07 -22.22
C SER A 176 9.25 15.16 -21.33
N ALA A 177 8.24 15.87 -21.84
CA ALA A 177 7.52 16.93 -21.13
C ALA A 177 8.41 17.96 -20.42
N GLY A 178 9.58 18.32 -21.03
CA GLY A 178 10.53 19.25 -20.45
C GLY A 178 11.51 18.64 -19.44
N PHE A 179 11.44 17.35 -19.18
CA PHE A 179 12.37 16.64 -18.31
C PHE A 179 13.34 15.77 -19.10
N ARG A 180 14.59 15.73 -18.65
CA ARG A 180 15.60 14.81 -19.17
C ARG A 180 15.52 13.51 -18.39
N LEU A 181 15.04 12.45 -19.03
CA LEU A 181 14.94 11.12 -18.45
C LEU A 181 16.10 10.25 -18.93
N SER A 182 16.60 9.38 -18.07
CA SER A 182 17.58 8.34 -18.44
C SER A 182 16.81 7.03 -18.61
N VAL A 183 16.54 6.63 -19.85
CA VAL A 183 15.75 5.44 -20.21
C VAL A 183 16.69 4.30 -20.53
N ALA A 184 16.59 3.20 -19.80
CA ALA A 184 17.34 1.98 -20.06
C ALA A 184 16.54 0.99 -20.92
N PRO A 185 17.22 0.09 -21.63
CA PRO A 185 16.56 -1.04 -22.29
C PRO A 185 15.81 -1.89 -21.27
N VAL A 186 14.59 -2.29 -21.63
CA VAL A 186 13.81 -3.23 -20.80
C VAL A 186 14.19 -4.64 -21.22
N ALA A 187 14.68 -5.44 -20.29
CA ALA A 187 14.80 -6.88 -20.51
C ALA A 187 13.40 -7.47 -20.71
N ALA A 188 13.26 -8.39 -21.66
CA ALA A 188 12.02 -9.12 -21.84
C ALA A 188 11.66 -9.81 -20.51
N ALA A 189 10.52 -9.44 -19.93
CA ALA A 189 10.07 -10.07 -18.70
C ALA A 189 9.87 -11.57 -18.96
N PRO A 190 10.44 -12.46 -18.13
CA PRO A 190 10.13 -13.87 -18.22
C PRO A 190 8.62 -14.06 -18.02
N PRO A 191 8.02 -15.10 -18.64
CA PRO A 191 6.62 -15.40 -18.43
C PRO A 191 6.35 -15.57 -16.93
N LEU A 192 5.30 -14.91 -16.44
CA LEU A 192 4.88 -14.98 -15.04
C LEU A 192 4.61 -16.44 -14.68
N THR A 193 5.49 -17.07 -13.93
CA THR A 193 5.25 -18.39 -13.39
C THR A 193 4.43 -18.22 -12.12
N ALA A 194 3.14 -18.51 -12.20
CA ALA A 194 2.26 -18.42 -11.05
C ALA A 194 2.73 -19.39 -9.95
N GLN A 195 3.40 -18.88 -8.95
CA GLN A 195 3.58 -19.58 -7.69
C GLN A 195 2.29 -19.41 -6.91
N ARG A 196 1.53 -20.46 -6.75
CA ARG A 196 0.31 -20.44 -5.95
C ARG A 196 0.68 -20.30 -4.47
N HIS A 197 0.54 -19.12 -3.92
CA HIS A 197 0.64 -18.90 -2.49
C HIS A 197 -0.71 -19.17 -1.82
N ALA A 198 -0.67 -19.71 -0.61
CA ALA A 198 -1.85 -19.81 0.24
C ALA A 198 -2.07 -18.45 0.95
N TRP A 199 -2.60 -17.48 0.21
CA TRP A 199 -2.87 -16.14 0.74
C TRP A 199 -3.86 -16.19 1.89
N ARG A 200 -3.60 -15.39 2.93
CA ARG A 200 -4.48 -15.22 4.07
C ARG A 200 -4.82 -13.75 4.24
N PHE A 201 -6.09 -13.50 4.46
CA PHE A 201 -6.59 -12.17 4.71
C PHE A 201 -7.15 -12.12 6.13
N GLU A 202 -6.43 -11.48 7.03
CA GLU A 202 -6.91 -11.31 8.39
C GLU A 202 -8.03 -10.26 8.43
N LEU A 203 -9.12 -10.61 9.10
CA LEU A 203 -10.26 -9.72 9.29
C LEU A 203 -10.08 -8.92 10.58
N PRO A 204 -10.53 -7.65 10.61
CA PRO A 204 -10.60 -6.89 11.84
C PRO A 204 -11.49 -7.59 12.86
N SER A 205 -11.11 -7.52 14.12
CA SER A 205 -11.97 -7.96 15.21
C SER A 205 -13.26 -7.13 15.26
N PRO A 206 -14.38 -7.72 15.65
CA PRO A 206 -15.62 -6.98 15.80
C PRO A 206 -15.43 -5.83 16.83
N PRO A 207 -16.19 -4.72 16.69
CA PRO A 207 -16.12 -3.63 17.66
C PRO A 207 -16.35 -4.14 19.09
N SER A 208 -15.54 -3.68 20.03
CA SER A 208 -15.75 -3.94 21.46
C SER A 208 -16.70 -2.91 22.06
N ALA A 209 -17.53 -3.34 23.02
CA ALA A 209 -18.35 -2.47 23.83
C ALA A 209 -17.63 -2.00 25.11
N ALA A 210 -16.40 -2.45 25.35
CA ALA A 210 -15.63 -2.07 26.52
C ALA A 210 -15.22 -0.57 26.44
N ALA A 211 -15.05 0.04 27.60
CA ALA A 211 -14.58 1.42 27.68
C ALA A 211 -13.16 1.54 27.11
N GLU A 212 -12.88 2.68 26.48
CA GLU A 212 -11.55 3.03 26.01
C GLU A 212 -10.54 3.07 27.16
N GLY A 213 -9.34 2.60 26.89
CA GLY A 213 -8.22 2.58 27.81
C GLY A 213 -6.93 3.00 27.10
N ALA A 214 -5.91 3.25 27.92
CA ALA A 214 -4.58 3.55 27.43
C ALA A 214 -3.54 2.85 28.30
N LEU A 215 -2.57 2.24 27.67
CA LEU A 215 -1.39 1.68 28.31
C LEU A 215 -0.15 2.40 27.78
N PHE A 216 0.68 2.92 28.68
CA PHE A 216 1.92 3.58 28.33
C PHE A 216 3.08 2.86 29.00
N LEU A 217 4.07 2.46 28.21
CA LEU A 217 5.34 1.98 28.66
C LEU A 217 6.41 3.01 28.29
N ARG A 218 7.10 3.58 29.27
CA ARG A 218 8.17 4.55 29.06
C ARG A 218 9.47 4.02 29.64
N TRP A 219 10.54 4.15 28.91
CA TRP A 219 11.89 3.84 29.39
C TRP A 219 12.89 4.91 28.98
N ARG A 220 13.88 5.11 29.82
CA ARG A 220 14.95 6.08 29.61
C ARG A 220 16.25 5.37 29.30
N PHE A 221 16.98 5.88 28.32
CA PHE A 221 18.32 5.41 28.02
C PHE A 221 19.35 6.33 28.69
N PRO A 222 20.50 5.78 29.14
CA PRO A 222 21.61 6.60 29.62
C PRO A 222 22.32 7.23 28.40
N GLY A 223 21.90 8.40 28.00
CA GLY A 223 22.36 9.12 26.82
C GLY A 223 21.36 9.04 25.66
N VAL A 224 21.55 9.91 24.65
CA VAL A 224 20.66 9.98 23.50
C VAL A 224 20.77 8.70 22.68
N PRO A 225 19.70 7.91 22.53
CA PRO A 225 19.73 6.69 21.75
C PRO A 225 20.06 6.96 20.29
N VAL A 226 20.87 6.09 19.70
CA VAL A 226 21.22 6.20 18.29
C VAL A 226 19.95 6.05 17.44
N ARG A 227 19.67 7.02 16.58
CA ARG A 227 18.48 7.06 15.71
C ARG A 227 18.24 5.76 14.94
N SER A 228 19.31 5.08 14.51
CA SER A 228 19.20 3.79 13.82
C SER A 228 18.56 2.70 14.66
N ARG A 229 18.82 2.67 15.98
CA ARG A 229 18.18 1.70 16.90
C ARG A 229 16.68 1.95 17.02
N PHE A 230 16.26 3.21 17.11
CA PHE A 230 14.86 3.58 17.12
C PHE A 230 14.17 3.16 15.82
N LEU A 231 14.77 3.44 14.67
CA LEU A 231 14.23 3.07 13.37
C LEU A 231 14.15 1.55 13.21
N ALA A 232 15.17 0.80 13.65
CA ALA A 232 15.16 -0.66 13.63
C ALA A 232 14.03 -1.24 14.50
N LEU A 233 13.86 -0.73 15.74
CA LEU A 233 12.77 -1.15 16.61
C LEU A 233 11.40 -0.81 16.01
N ARG A 234 11.25 0.41 15.51
CA ARG A 234 10.01 0.84 14.83
C ARG A 234 9.69 -0.05 13.63
N GLN A 235 10.71 -0.45 12.86
CA GLN A 235 10.52 -1.38 11.75
C GLN A 235 10.12 -2.77 12.23
N ALA A 236 10.77 -3.29 13.28
CA ALA A 236 10.43 -4.59 13.86
C ALA A 236 9.02 -4.65 14.45
N LEU A 237 8.50 -3.53 14.98
CA LEU A 237 7.16 -3.43 15.55
C LEU A 237 6.05 -3.29 14.50
N ARG A 238 6.36 -2.97 13.23
CA ARG A 238 5.34 -2.75 12.19
C ARG A 238 4.32 -3.89 12.03
N PRO A 239 4.72 -5.18 12.02
CA PRO A 239 3.75 -6.27 11.95
C PRO A 239 2.80 -6.29 13.14
N LEU A 240 3.34 -6.06 14.35
CA LEU A 240 2.54 -6.00 15.58
C LEU A 240 1.58 -4.80 15.60
N CYS A 241 2.02 -3.64 15.08
CA CYS A 241 1.13 -2.48 14.91
C CYS A 241 -0.04 -2.80 13.97
N GLY A 242 0.21 -3.56 12.89
CA GLY A 242 -0.83 -4.03 11.98
C GLY A 242 -1.84 -4.95 12.68
N GLN A 243 -1.35 -5.95 13.39
CA GLN A 243 -2.19 -6.89 14.16
C GLN A 243 -2.98 -6.19 15.26
N ALA A 244 -2.33 -5.30 16.03
CA ALA A 244 -2.99 -4.52 17.07
C ALA A 244 -4.15 -3.70 16.49
N ARG A 245 -3.93 -3.03 15.36
CA ARG A 245 -4.95 -2.25 14.67
C ARG A 245 -6.14 -3.10 14.21
N LEU A 246 -5.91 -4.31 13.71
CA LEU A 246 -6.96 -5.26 13.40
C LEU A 246 -7.74 -5.69 14.64
N GLY A 247 -7.07 -5.75 15.79
CA GLY A 247 -7.67 -5.96 17.11
C GLY A 247 -8.41 -4.74 17.66
N GLY A 248 -8.39 -3.59 16.96
CA GLY A 248 -8.97 -2.33 17.44
C GLY A 248 -8.09 -1.58 18.43
N VAL A 249 -6.79 -1.89 18.48
CA VAL A 249 -5.80 -1.24 19.34
C VAL A 249 -4.84 -0.41 18.48
N GLU A 250 -4.70 0.87 18.79
CA GLU A 250 -3.70 1.74 18.20
C GLU A 250 -2.39 1.60 18.97
N MET A 251 -1.31 1.24 18.27
CA MET A 251 0.03 1.10 18.84
C MET A 251 0.95 2.18 18.28
N GLY A 252 1.56 2.98 19.15
CA GLY A 252 2.51 4.03 18.81
C GLY A 252 3.85 3.86 19.49
N LEU A 253 4.96 4.14 18.79
CA LEU A 253 6.30 4.23 19.36
C LEU A 253 6.86 5.61 19.09
N GLU A 254 7.20 6.34 20.13
CA GLU A 254 7.74 7.68 20.08
C GLU A 254 9.09 7.77 20.79
N ALA A 255 9.93 8.68 20.32
CA ALA A 255 11.22 9.00 20.94
C ALA A 255 11.29 10.49 21.20
N LEU A 256 11.49 10.86 22.47
CA LEU A 256 11.63 12.24 22.96
C LEU A 256 12.94 12.36 23.75
N GLY A 257 14.02 12.73 23.06
CA GLY A 257 15.37 12.80 23.66
C GLY A 257 15.85 11.42 24.11
N GLU A 258 16.13 11.28 25.41
CA GLU A 258 16.58 10.03 26.04
C GLU A 258 15.42 9.07 26.35
N ASP A 259 14.20 9.54 26.29
CA ASP A 259 13.02 8.73 26.60
C ASP A 259 12.38 8.16 25.34
N TRP A 260 12.04 6.88 25.41
CA TRP A 260 11.17 6.24 24.43
C TRP A 260 9.87 5.85 25.12
N SER A 261 8.78 5.95 24.39
CA SER A 261 7.47 5.54 24.86
C SER A 261 6.76 4.66 23.84
N LEU A 262 6.20 3.56 24.32
CA LEU A 262 5.26 2.73 23.59
C LEU A 262 3.87 3.03 24.16
N SER A 263 2.94 3.40 23.32
CA SER A 263 1.54 3.61 23.67
C SER A 263 0.65 2.57 23.03
N LEU A 264 -0.32 2.07 23.77
CA LEU A 264 -1.42 1.25 23.28
C LEU A 264 -2.71 1.94 23.68
N LEU A 265 -3.57 2.23 22.71
CA LEU A 265 -4.85 2.90 22.90
C LEU A 265 -5.95 2.04 22.29
N GLY A 266 -7.03 1.80 23.04
CA GLY A 266 -8.15 1.01 22.54
C GLY A 266 -9.06 0.49 23.65
N PRO A 267 -10.01 -0.39 23.32
CA PRO A 267 -10.90 -1.00 24.30
C PRO A 267 -10.13 -1.78 25.38
N ARG A 268 -10.50 -1.63 26.63
CA ARG A 268 -9.79 -2.23 27.77
C ARG A 268 -9.64 -3.75 27.67
N ASP A 269 -10.69 -4.43 27.25
CA ASP A 269 -10.70 -5.88 27.05
C ASP A 269 -9.68 -6.37 25.99
N ARG A 270 -9.23 -5.46 25.13
CA ARG A 270 -8.22 -5.72 24.10
C ARG A 270 -6.80 -5.35 24.55
N LEU A 271 -6.68 -4.44 25.49
CA LEU A 271 -5.39 -4.04 26.06
C LEU A 271 -4.88 -5.04 27.09
N GLU A 272 -5.77 -5.84 27.69
CA GLU A 272 -5.46 -6.84 28.71
C GLU A 272 -5.23 -8.25 28.13
N ALA A 273 -5.54 -8.47 26.86
CA ALA A 273 -5.38 -9.74 26.14
C ALA A 273 -3.98 -9.87 25.52
#